data_d652bb89077622dd7fc8ca8a49459a1c
#
_entry.id   d652bb89077622dd7fc8ca8a49459a1c
#
_cell.length_a   1.000
_cell.length_b   1.000
_cell.length_c   1.000
_cell.angle_alpha   90.00
_cell.angle_beta   90.00
_cell.angle_gamma   90.00
#
_symmetry.space_group_name_H-M   'P 1'
#
loop_
_entity.id
_entity.type
_entity.pdbx_description
1 polymer ?
#
loop_
_entity_poly.entity_id
_entity_poly.type
_entity_poly.pdbx_seq_one_letter_code
_entity_poly.pdbx_strand_id
1 'polypeptide(L)'
;GIDWESDTELFAPTISALALPTGTSFINDSIAALFAGSPSGIGCVSIAGTGGKTSGRSSTKTLQTMGMDLGEGGGAGQLVSLALDYVARIYHGIEPASSLTQLVLTECGYADATSFFQAVARDGLRLTEDLAPKIFDLATAGDAGAIGIVTAVASQHATDVIAMIDQLGLAGTPVQVIRAGGLHTAACEIFDQ
;
A
#
# COMPACT_ATOMS: atom_id res chain seq x y z
N GLY A 1 -6.84 12.90 3.84
CA GLY A 1 -6.15 13.68 2.81
C GLY A 1 -7.10 14.53 1.99
N ILE A 2 -6.59 15.22 1.00
CA ILE A 2 -7.38 15.89 -0.04
C ILE A 2 -7.34 14.94 -1.23
N ASP A 3 -8.36 14.09 -1.33
CA ASP A 3 -8.44 13.05 -2.34
C ASP A 3 -9.36 13.42 -3.49
N TRP A 4 -10.32 14.29 -3.22
CA TRP A 4 -11.34 14.75 -4.15
C TRP A 4 -11.39 16.29 -4.21
N GLU A 5 -11.84 16.83 -5.33
CA GLU A 5 -12.04 18.28 -5.46
C GLU A 5 -12.98 18.83 -4.37
N SER A 6 -14.03 18.08 -4.02
CA SER A 6 -14.95 18.39 -2.94
C SER A 6 -14.30 18.50 -1.55
N ASP A 7 -13.16 17.83 -1.33
CA ASP A 7 -12.46 17.93 -0.04
C ASP A 7 -11.89 19.33 0.18
N THR A 8 -11.47 19.99 -0.88
CA THR A 8 -10.99 21.37 -0.80
C THR A 8 -12.11 22.31 -0.35
N GLU A 9 -13.33 22.09 -0.84
CA GLU A 9 -14.51 22.86 -0.42
C GLU A 9 -14.89 22.55 1.03
N LEU A 10 -14.84 21.28 1.42
CA LEU A 10 -15.14 20.82 2.78
C LEU A 10 -14.17 21.42 3.80
N PHE A 11 -12.89 21.49 3.47
CA PHE A 11 -11.86 22.02 4.37
C PHE A 11 -11.70 23.54 4.31
N ALA A 12 -12.27 24.23 3.31
CA ALA A 12 -12.10 25.65 3.11
C ALA A 12 -12.39 26.53 4.34
N PRO A 13 -13.44 26.28 5.16
CA PRO A 13 -13.68 27.05 6.39
C PRO A 13 -12.56 26.91 7.42
N THR A 14 -12.08 25.68 7.63
CA THR A 14 -10.99 25.39 8.57
C THR A 14 -9.69 26.04 8.12
N ILE A 15 -9.39 25.93 6.83
CA ILE A 15 -8.22 26.52 6.20
C ILE A 15 -8.23 28.03 6.33
N SER A 16 -9.39 28.66 6.08
CA SER A 16 -9.56 30.12 6.21
C SER A 16 -9.33 30.60 7.65
N ALA A 17 -9.70 29.81 8.65
CA ALA A 17 -9.48 30.11 10.06
C ALA A 17 -8.01 30.08 10.47
N LEU A 18 -7.13 29.43 9.69
CA LEU A 18 -5.67 29.37 9.94
C LEU A 18 -4.96 30.68 9.54
N ALA A 19 -5.63 31.62 8.91
CA ALA A 19 -5.06 32.92 8.46
C ALA A 19 -3.72 32.78 7.70
N LEU A 20 -3.64 31.79 6.83
CA LEU A 20 -2.42 31.49 6.06
C LEU A 20 -2.15 32.59 5.00
N PRO A 21 -0.91 32.75 4.55
CA PRO A 21 -0.56 33.72 3.52
C PRO A 21 -1.39 33.55 2.24
N THR A 22 -1.66 34.66 1.56
CA THR A 22 -2.33 34.64 0.25
C THR A 22 -1.52 33.80 -0.74
N GLY A 23 -2.21 32.92 -1.48
CA GLY A 23 -1.58 32.01 -2.42
C GLY A 23 -1.15 30.66 -1.84
N THR A 24 -1.44 30.40 -0.57
CA THR A 24 -1.29 29.05 0.02
C THR A 24 -2.21 28.08 -0.71
N SER A 25 -1.67 26.98 -1.19
CA SER A 25 -2.41 25.87 -1.79
C SER A 25 -2.33 24.62 -0.91
N PHE A 26 -3.37 23.80 -0.98
CA PHE A 26 -3.46 22.53 -0.30
C PHE A 26 -3.40 21.43 -1.33
N ILE A 27 -2.55 20.46 -1.10
CA ILE A 27 -2.36 19.32 -1.99
C ILE A 27 -2.44 18.02 -1.18
N ASN A 28 -2.72 16.92 -1.86
CA ASN A 28 -2.60 15.60 -1.26
C ASN A 28 -1.16 15.34 -0.81
N ASP A 29 -0.98 14.61 0.28
CA ASP A 29 0.34 14.24 0.81
C ASP A 29 1.17 13.42 -0.18
N SER A 30 0.53 12.61 -1.03
CA SER A 30 1.21 11.89 -2.11
C SER A 30 1.85 12.83 -3.14
N ILE A 31 1.17 13.92 -3.48
CA ILE A 31 1.74 14.94 -4.36
C ILE A 31 2.87 15.69 -3.66
N ALA A 32 2.77 15.93 -2.36
CA ALA A 32 3.88 16.50 -1.58
C ALA A 32 5.10 15.57 -1.59
N ALA A 33 4.89 14.25 -1.46
CA ALA A 33 5.96 13.26 -1.56
C ALA A 33 6.61 13.25 -2.96
N LEU A 34 5.82 13.42 -4.04
CA LEU A 34 6.37 13.58 -5.39
C LEU A 34 7.30 14.79 -5.48
N PHE A 35 6.90 15.95 -4.95
CA PHE A 35 7.74 17.16 -4.94
C PHE A 35 9.01 16.98 -4.10
N ALA A 36 8.93 16.23 -3.01
CA ALA A 36 10.10 15.95 -2.18
C ALA A 36 11.17 15.12 -2.90
N GLY A 37 10.74 14.19 -3.77
CA GLY A 37 11.64 13.31 -4.51
C GLY A 37 11.97 13.77 -5.94
N SER A 38 11.15 14.64 -6.54
CA SER A 38 11.34 15.15 -7.90
C SER A 38 11.41 16.69 -7.89
N PRO A 39 12.58 17.29 -8.15
CA PRO A 39 12.71 18.76 -8.16
C PRO A 39 11.80 19.45 -9.16
N SER A 40 11.46 18.79 -10.28
CA SER A 40 10.51 19.30 -11.27
C SER A 40 9.06 19.15 -10.85
N GLY A 41 8.77 18.27 -9.87
CA GLY A 41 7.45 17.83 -9.51
C GLY A 41 6.73 17.09 -10.66
N ILE A 42 7.47 16.59 -11.66
CA ILE A 42 6.93 15.79 -12.77
C ILE A 42 7.38 14.34 -12.59
N GLY A 43 6.46 13.40 -12.75
CA GLY A 43 6.70 11.98 -12.57
C GLY A 43 5.58 11.33 -11.77
N CYS A 44 5.89 10.19 -11.16
CA CYS A 44 4.96 9.42 -10.34
C CYS A 44 5.53 9.18 -8.95
N VAL A 45 4.65 8.93 -7.99
CA VAL A 45 4.98 8.44 -6.66
C VAL A 45 4.12 7.22 -6.37
N SER A 46 4.75 6.17 -5.88
CA SER A 46 4.10 4.99 -5.31
C SER A 46 4.30 5.02 -3.80
N ILE A 47 3.22 5.08 -3.06
CA ILE A 47 3.23 5.03 -1.60
C ILE A 47 2.72 3.67 -1.16
N ALA A 48 3.52 2.95 -0.39
CA ALA A 48 3.17 1.68 0.24
C ALA A 48 3.52 1.75 1.73
N GLY A 49 2.59 2.31 2.50
CA GLY A 49 2.66 2.43 3.96
C GLY A 49 1.69 1.48 4.65
N THR A 50 0.85 1.96 5.58
CA THR A 50 -0.30 1.22 6.13
C THR A 50 -1.31 0.90 5.03
N GLY A 51 -1.67 1.89 4.21
CA GLY A 51 -2.39 1.74 2.94
C GLY A 51 -1.47 2.03 1.76
N GLY A 52 -2.02 1.95 0.55
CA GLY A 52 -1.32 2.24 -0.70
C GLY A 52 -1.92 3.42 -1.43
N LYS A 53 -1.10 4.12 -2.22
CA LYS A 53 -1.54 5.17 -3.13
C LYS A 53 -0.53 5.42 -4.23
N THR A 54 -1.02 5.57 -5.45
CA THR A 54 -0.21 6.03 -6.57
C THR A 54 -0.70 7.38 -7.04
N SER A 55 0.21 8.32 -7.22
CA SER A 55 -0.10 9.65 -7.73
C SER A 55 0.96 10.06 -8.76
N GLY A 56 0.59 11.00 -9.61
CA GLY A 56 1.53 11.47 -10.61
C GLY A 56 1.15 12.82 -11.18
N ARG A 57 2.12 13.48 -11.79
CA ARG A 57 1.97 14.80 -12.37
C ARG A 57 2.78 14.94 -13.67
N SER A 58 2.14 15.51 -14.68
CA SER A 58 2.80 16.03 -15.88
C SER A 58 2.75 17.56 -15.87
N SER A 59 3.18 18.20 -16.96
CA SER A 59 3.07 19.66 -17.12
C SER A 59 1.62 20.16 -17.17
N THR A 60 0.66 19.28 -17.46
CA THR A 60 -0.74 19.66 -17.72
C THR A 60 -1.75 18.93 -16.85
N LYS A 61 -1.37 17.84 -16.18
CA LYS A 61 -2.29 16.98 -15.42
C LYS A 61 -1.68 16.59 -14.07
N THR A 62 -2.55 16.45 -13.08
CA THR A 62 -2.26 15.78 -11.82
C THR A 62 -3.32 14.71 -11.62
N LEU A 63 -2.91 13.47 -11.36
CA LEU A 63 -3.78 12.31 -11.17
C LEU A 63 -3.37 11.57 -9.91
N GLN A 64 -4.30 10.86 -9.33
CA GLN A 64 -4.08 10.00 -8.17
C GLN A 64 -5.08 8.86 -8.14
N THR A 65 -4.68 7.72 -7.56
CA THR A 65 -5.61 6.65 -7.19
C THR A 65 -6.41 7.07 -5.96
N MET A 66 -7.46 6.32 -5.64
CA MET A 66 -8.37 6.68 -4.55
C MET A 66 -7.73 6.56 -3.16
N GLY A 67 -6.75 5.67 -2.98
CA GLY A 67 -6.15 5.39 -1.67
C GLY A 67 -7.09 4.61 -0.74
N MET A 68 -7.91 3.75 -1.31
CA MET A 68 -8.94 2.96 -0.61
C MET A 68 -8.68 1.44 -0.68
N ASP A 69 -7.53 1.04 -1.22
CA ASP A 69 -7.17 -0.36 -1.50
C ASP A 69 -8.21 -1.07 -2.41
N LEU A 70 -8.86 -0.33 -3.30
CA LEU A 70 -9.85 -0.84 -4.25
C LEU A 70 -9.33 -0.69 -5.69
N GLY A 71 -8.88 -1.79 -6.29
CA GLY A 71 -8.34 -1.82 -7.65
C GLY A 71 -7.00 -1.12 -7.78
N GLU A 72 -6.29 -0.93 -6.70
CA GLU A 72 -5.00 -0.25 -6.58
C GLU A 72 -4.09 -1.00 -5.62
N GLY A 73 -2.78 -0.77 -5.70
CA GLY A 73 -1.80 -1.34 -4.78
C GLY A 73 -2.02 -0.80 -3.36
N GLY A 74 -2.22 -1.71 -2.43
CA GLY A 74 -2.39 -1.40 -1.02
C GLY A 74 -1.06 -1.36 -0.26
N GLY A 75 -1.17 -1.15 1.05
CA GLY A 75 -0.02 -1.17 1.94
C GLY A 75 0.08 -2.43 2.79
N ALA A 76 0.58 -2.24 4.01
CA ALA A 76 0.72 -3.31 5.00
C ALA A 76 -0.63 -3.98 5.32
N GLY A 77 -1.73 -3.22 5.32
CA GLY A 77 -3.07 -3.77 5.53
C GLY A 77 -3.46 -4.79 4.45
N GLN A 78 -3.20 -4.50 3.17
CA GLN A 78 -3.44 -5.45 2.09
C GLN A 78 -2.55 -6.69 2.22
N LEU A 79 -1.26 -6.49 2.51
CA LEU A 79 -0.31 -7.60 2.69
C LEU A 79 -0.79 -8.56 3.78
N VAL A 80 -1.22 -8.05 4.93
CA VAL A 80 -1.74 -8.83 6.06
C VAL A 80 -3.07 -9.51 5.72
N SER A 81 -3.95 -8.82 4.99
CA SER A 81 -5.21 -9.41 4.53
C SER A 81 -5.00 -10.60 3.60
N LEU A 82 -4.05 -10.49 2.66
CA LEU A 82 -3.68 -11.58 1.77
C LEU A 82 -3.04 -12.75 2.53
N ALA A 83 -2.23 -12.46 3.56
CA ALA A 83 -1.66 -13.50 4.41
C ALA A 83 -2.74 -14.26 5.17
N LEU A 84 -3.75 -13.56 5.70
CA LEU A 84 -4.90 -14.20 6.38
C LEU A 84 -5.68 -15.07 5.40
N ASP A 85 -5.97 -14.59 4.19
CA ASP A 85 -6.65 -15.38 3.17
C ASP A 85 -5.85 -16.63 2.80
N TYR A 86 -4.53 -16.50 2.61
CA TYR A 86 -3.66 -17.63 2.30
C TYR A 86 -3.65 -18.68 3.43
N VAL A 87 -3.56 -18.26 4.70
CA VAL A 87 -3.66 -19.17 5.86
C VAL A 87 -5.03 -19.86 5.92
N ALA A 88 -6.11 -19.16 5.59
CA ALA A 88 -7.43 -19.78 5.50
C ALA A 88 -7.50 -20.82 4.38
N ARG A 89 -6.88 -20.58 3.23
CA ARG A 89 -6.78 -21.52 2.11
C ARG A 89 -5.94 -22.76 2.47
N ILE A 90 -4.87 -22.61 3.28
CA ILE A 90 -4.13 -23.75 3.85
C ILE A 90 -5.05 -24.55 4.77
N TYR A 91 -5.78 -23.90 5.66
CA TYR A 91 -6.73 -24.55 6.57
C TYR A 91 -7.81 -25.36 5.84
N HIS A 92 -8.23 -24.88 4.67
CA HIS A 92 -9.17 -25.60 3.80
C HIS A 92 -8.52 -26.66 2.90
N GLY A 93 -7.21 -26.85 2.94
CA GLY A 93 -6.49 -27.81 2.10
C GLY A 93 -6.37 -27.39 0.63
N ILE A 94 -6.51 -26.11 0.31
CA ILE A 94 -6.42 -25.54 -1.03
C ILE A 94 -4.97 -25.22 -1.38
N GLU A 95 -4.24 -24.65 -0.42
CA GLU A 95 -2.83 -24.28 -0.57
C GLU A 95 -1.92 -25.21 0.24
N PRO A 96 -0.66 -25.37 -0.16
CA PRO A 96 0.32 -26.14 0.59
C PRO A 96 0.66 -25.49 1.92
N ALA A 97 1.18 -26.27 2.87
CA ALA A 97 1.64 -25.76 4.15
C ALA A 97 2.72 -24.68 3.96
N SER A 98 2.64 -23.63 4.77
CA SER A 98 3.57 -22.49 4.76
C SER A 98 3.82 -22.04 6.21
N SER A 99 4.97 -21.45 6.45
CA SER A 99 5.34 -20.85 7.74
C SER A 99 4.45 -19.66 8.12
N LEU A 100 3.70 -19.10 7.16
CA LEU A 100 2.68 -18.08 7.42
C LEU A 100 1.66 -18.52 8.47
N THR A 101 1.23 -19.81 8.44
CA THR A 101 0.29 -20.31 9.44
C THR A 101 0.87 -20.19 10.86
N GLN A 102 2.10 -20.66 11.05
CA GLN A 102 2.75 -20.59 12.37
C GLN A 102 2.98 -19.13 12.79
N LEU A 103 3.38 -18.27 11.86
CA LEU A 103 3.55 -16.84 12.12
C LEU A 103 2.25 -16.22 12.64
N VAL A 104 1.15 -16.38 11.90
CA VAL A 104 -0.14 -15.78 12.24
C VAL A 104 -0.65 -16.30 13.59
N LEU A 105 -0.59 -17.62 13.83
CA LEU A 105 -1.03 -18.21 15.10
C LEU A 105 -0.21 -17.70 16.28
N THR A 106 1.12 -17.65 16.13
CA THR A 106 2.03 -17.19 17.21
C THR A 106 1.77 -15.73 17.56
N GLU A 107 1.69 -14.86 16.55
CA GLU A 107 1.48 -13.42 16.75
C GLU A 107 0.11 -13.10 17.35
N CYS A 108 -0.90 -13.89 17.05
CA CYS A 108 -2.24 -13.73 17.60
C CYS A 108 -2.46 -14.52 18.92
N GLY A 109 -1.47 -15.31 19.37
CA GLY A 109 -1.55 -16.05 20.63
C GLY A 109 -2.45 -17.29 20.60
N TYR A 110 -2.62 -17.93 19.43
CA TYR A 110 -3.44 -19.13 19.26
C TYR A 110 -2.59 -20.38 19.07
N ALA A 111 -3.01 -21.48 19.67
CA ALA A 111 -2.33 -22.76 19.57
C ALA A 111 -2.67 -23.53 18.28
N ASP A 112 -3.84 -23.29 17.70
CA ASP A 112 -4.35 -23.99 16.52
C ASP A 112 -5.22 -23.09 15.64
N ALA A 113 -5.30 -23.44 14.34
CA ALA A 113 -6.02 -22.67 13.36
C ALA A 113 -7.54 -22.63 13.58
N THR A 114 -8.14 -23.68 14.16
CA THR A 114 -9.59 -23.73 14.40
C THR A 114 -9.98 -22.66 15.42
N SER A 115 -9.29 -22.62 16.56
CA SER A 115 -9.51 -21.60 17.59
C SER A 115 -9.26 -20.19 17.06
N PHE A 116 -8.22 -20.01 16.26
CA PHE A 116 -7.91 -18.74 15.62
C PHE A 116 -9.05 -18.27 14.69
N PHE A 117 -9.52 -19.11 13.76
CA PHE A 117 -10.60 -18.73 12.85
C PHE A 117 -11.94 -18.54 13.55
N GLN A 118 -12.18 -19.24 14.67
CA GLN A 118 -13.35 -18.96 15.50
C GLN A 118 -13.29 -17.54 16.09
N ALA A 119 -12.12 -17.11 16.57
CA ALA A 119 -11.94 -15.76 17.10
C ALA A 119 -12.10 -14.69 15.99
N VAL A 120 -11.55 -14.93 14.80
CA VAL A 120 -11.77 -14.04 13.64
C VAL A 120 -13.25 -13.89 13.33
N ALA A 121 -14.00 -15.01 13.32
CA ALA A 121 -15.40 -15.04 12.91
C ALA A 121 -16.37 -14.52 13.99
N ARG A 122 -16.10 -14.77 15.26
CA ARG A 122 -17.05 -14.55 16.36
C ARG A 122 -16.66 -13.36 17.24
N ASP A 123 -15.38 -13.21 17.52
CA ASP A 123 -14.87 -12.25 18.50
C ASP A 123 -14.34 -10.97 17.83
N GLY A 124 -14.40 -10.92 16.49
CA GLY A 124 -13.97 -9.76 15.73
C GLY A 124 -12.45 -9.56 15.72
N LEU A 125 -11.67 -10.64 15.98
CA LEU A 125 -10.21 -10.57 15.90
C LEU A 125 -9.79 -10.00 14.54
N ARG A 126 -8.88 -9.02 14.55
CA ARG A 126 -8.27 -8.43 13.36
C ARG A 126 -6.76 -8.51 13.50
N LEU A 127 -6.11 -8.87 12.40
CA LEU A 127 -4.67 -8.78 12.30
C LEU A 127 -4.29 -7.32 12.06
N THR A 128 -3.15 -6.92 12.60
CA THR A 128 -2.62 -5.56 12.43
C THR A 128 -1.47 -5.53 11.44
N GLU A 129 -1.18 -4.34 10.95
CA GLU A 129 -0.10 -4.07 10.00
C GLU A 129 1.29 -4.41 10.56
N ASP A 130 1.41 -4.61 11.88
CA ASP A 130 2.64 -5.04 12.55
C ASP A 130 3.14 -6.42 12.08
N LEU A 131 2.27 -7.22 11.45
CA LEU A 131 2.66 -8.49 10.82
C LEU A 131 3.46 -8.29 9.52
N ALA A 132 3.33 -7.16 8.84
CA ALA A 132 3.94 -6.95 7.54
C ALA A 132 5.47 -7.15 7.52
N PRO A 133 6.27 -6.62 8.46
CA PRO A 133 7.72 -6.89 8.49
C PRO A 133 8.04 -8.38 8.59
N LYS A 134 7.27 -9.14 9.39
CA LYS A 134 7.48 -10.57 9.58
C LYS A 134 7.10 -11.40 8.35
N ILE A 135 6.13 -10.95 7.56
CA ILE A 135 5.80 -11.54 6.26
C ILE A 135 6.95 -11.32 5.28
N PHE A 136 7.58 -10.14 5.27
CA PHE A 136 8.78 -9.86 4.50
C PHE A 136 9.95 -10.75 4.92
N ASP A 137 10.15 -10.96 6.22
CA ASP A 137 11.20 -11.86 6.74
C ASP A 137 10.99 -13.30 6.23
N LEU A 138 9.74 -13.80 6.24
CA LEU A 138 9.41 -15.12 5.71
C LEU A 138 9.64 -15.20 4.19
N ALA A 139 9.27 -14.17 3.43
CA ALA A 139 9.52 -14.12 2.00
C ALA A 139 11.03 -14.15 1.71
N THR A 140 11.82 -13.37 2.44
CA THR A 140 13.28 -13.36 2.35
C THR A 140 13.89 -14.71 2.72
N ALA A 141 13.29 -15.43 3.68
CA ALA A 141 13.69 -16.78 4.06
C ALA A 141 13.26 -17.86 3.05
N GLY A 142 12.55 -17.51 1.98
CA GLY A 142 12.16 -18.41 0.90
C GLY A 142 10.81 -19.11 1.08
N ASP A 143 9.95 -18.66 1.99
CA ASP A 143 8.59 -19.19 2.11
C ASP A 143 7.76 -18.84 0.88
N ALA A 144 7.31 -19.84 0.13
CA ALA A 144 6.64 -19.66 -1.15
C ALA A 144 5.31 -18.88 -1.04
N GLY A 145 4.56 -19.07 0.05
CA GLY A 145 3.32 -18.34 0.31
C GLY A 145 3.60 -16.85 0.55
N ALA A 146 4.58 -16.55 1.41
CA ALA A 146 4.98 -15.18 1.68
C ALA A 146 5.55 -14.48 0.43
N ILE A 147 6.38 -15.18 -0.38
CA ILE A 147 6.87 -14.67 -1.67
C ILE A 147 5.70 -14.31 -2.58
N GLY A 148 4.73 -15.21 -2.73
CA GLY A 148 3.58 -14.97 -3.59
C GLY A 148 2.77 -13.74 -3.17
N ILE A 149 2.55 -13.55 -1.87
CA ILE A 149 1.84 -12.40 -1.31
C ILE A 149 2.59 -11.09 -1.54
N VAL A 150 3.89 -11.06 -1.22
CA VAL A 150 4.75 -9.87 -1.43
C VAL A 150 4.79 -9.50 -2.91
N THR A 151 4.98 -10.49 -3.80
CA THR A 151 4.97 -10.27 -5.25
C THR A 151 3.64 -9.74 -5.76
N ALA A 152 2.51 -10.22 -5.22
CA ALA A 152 1.18 -9.75 -5.63
C ALA A 152 1.00 -8.25 -5.32
N VAL A 153 1.38 -7.82 -4.12
CA VAL A 153 1.29 -6.40 -3.71
C VAL A 153 2.25 -5.55 -4.54
N ALA A 154 3.49 -5.97 -4.73
CA ALA A 154 4.48 -5.26 -5.54
C ALA A 154 4.03 -5.10 -7.00
N SER A 155 3.51 -6.18 -7.61
CA SER A 155 3.01 -6.18 -8.99
C SER A 155 1.84 -5.23 -9.17
N GLN A 156 0.97 -5.11 -8.16
CA GLN A 156 -0.14 -4.16 -8.23
C GLN A 156 0.39 -2.72 -8.24
N HIS A 157 1.33 -2.37 -7.38
CA HIS A 157 1.98 -1.05 -7.39
C HIS A 157 2.65 -0.74 -8.73
N ALA A 158 3.37 -1.71 -9.30
CA ALA A 158 3.98 -1.55 -10.62
C ALA A 158 2.93 -1.29 -11.71
N THR A 159 1.81 -2.02 -11.67
CA THR A 159 0.69 -1.83 -12.59
C THR A 159 0.10 -0.43 -12.48
N ASP A 160 -0.11 0.06 -11.26
CA ASP A 160 -0.67 1.39 -11.02
C ASP A 160 0.26 2.49 -11.52
N VAL A 161 1.58 2.35 -11.29
CA VAL A 161 2.57 3.32 -11.77
C VAL A 161 2.60 3.34 -13.31
N ILE A 162 2.57 2.19 -13.96
CA ILE A 162 2.55 2.10 -15.42
C ILE A 162 1.29 2.78 -15.98
N ALA A 163 0.12 2.43 -15.42
CA ALA A 163 -1.15 3.04 -15.83
C ALA A 163 -1.17 4.57 -15.61
N MET A 164 -0.56 5.03 -14.51
CA MET A 164 -0.43 6.46 -14.21
C MET A 164 0.46 7.17 -15.22
N ILE A 165 1.60 6.59 -15.58
CA ILE A 165 2.53 7.12 -16.61
C ILE A 165 1.79 7.26 -17.95
N ASP A 166 1.04 6.26 -18.36
CA ASP A 166 0.27 6.28 -19.61
C ASP A 166 -0.80 7.37 -19.61
N GLN A 167 -1.59 7.46 -18.53
CA GLN A 167 -2.66 8.47 -18.42
C GLN A 167 -2.13 9.91 -18.35
N LEU A 168 -0.92 10.11 -17.83
CA LEU A 168 -0.25 11.41 -17.80
C LEU A 168 0.39 11.79 -19.14
N GLY A 169 0.46 10.86 -20.09
CA GLY A 169 1.12 11.06 -21.39
C GLY A 169 2.65 11.13 -21.26
N LEU A 170 3.22 10.44 -20.28
CA LEU A 170 4.67 10.41 -20.02
C LEU A 170 5.36 9.17 -20.61
N ALA A 171 4.60 8.25 -21.21
CA ALA A 171 5.15 7.06 -21.84
C ALA A 171 6.19 7.39 -22.92
N GLY A 172 7.25 6.60 -22.98
CA GLY A 172 8.36 6.81 -23.94
C GLY A 172 9.34 7.93 -23.58
N THR A 173 9.17 8.57 -22.43
CA THR A 173 10.12 9.56 -21.89
C THR A 173 10.75 9.07 -20.60
N PRO A 174 11.93 9.56 -20.18
CA PRO A 174 12.46 9.29 -18.86
C PRO A 174 11.51 9.84 -17.79
N VAL A 175 10.98 8.97 -16.93
CA VAL A 175 10.06 9.33 -15.85
C VAL A 175 10.71 9.03 -14.51
N GLN A 176 10.66 9.98 -13.58
CA GLN A 176 11.03 9.72 -12.19
C GLN A 176 9.86 9.04 -11.48
N VAL A 177 10.15 7.91 -10.83
CA VAL A 177 9.23 7.21 -9.94
C VAL A 177 9.78 7.30 -8.52
N ILE A 178 9.05 7.98 -7.66
CA ILE A 178 9.39 8.12 -6.24
C ILE A 178 8.71 6.98 -5.48
N ARG A 179 9.47 6.31 -4.66
CA ARG A 179 8.97 5.25 -3.76
C ARG A 179 8.92 5.80 -2.34
N ALA A 180 7.78 5.66 -1.67
CA ALA A 180 7.56 6.14 -0.32
C ALA A 180 6.75 5.13 0.51
N GLY A 181 6.91 5.17 1.83
CA GLY A 181 6.23 4.27 2.76
C GLY A 181 7.07 3.08 3.20
N GLY A 182 6.61 2.42 4.28
CA GLY A 182 7.36 1.38 4.98
C GLY A 182 7.68 0.15 4.13
N LEU A 183 6.77 -0.25 3.23
CA LEU A 183 6.99 -1.42 2.39
C LEU A 183 8.13 -1.19 1.38
N HIS A 184 8.23 0.01 0.82
CA HIS A 184 9.32 0.36 -0.10
C HIS A 184 10.69 0.51 0.60
N THR A 185 10.69 0.73 1.91
CA THR A 185 11.92 0.85 2.72
C THR A 185 12.29 -0.44 3.43
N ALA A 186 11.38 -1.42 3.46
CA ALA A 186 11.70 -2.77 3.89
C ALA A 186 12.72 -3.35 2.90
N ALA A 187 13.90 -3.73 3.36
CA ALA A 187 14.97 -4.26 2.53
C ALA A 187 14.59 -5.66 1.97
N CYS A 188 13.57 -5.73 1.13
CA CYS A 188 13.06 -6.95 0.51
C CYS A 188 13.20 -6.84 -1.00
N GLU A 189 14.19 -7.51 -1.57
CA GLU A 189 14.46 -7.53 -3.01
C GLU A 189 13.23 -7.98 -3.83
N ILE A 190 12.39 -8.84 -3.26
CA ILE A 190 11.18 -9.35 -3.93
C ILE A 190 10.17 -8.22 -4.17
N PHE A 191 10.07 -7.26 -3.24
CA PHE A 191 9.18 -6.11 -3.39
C PHE A 191 9.74 -5.06 -4.36
N ASP A 192 11.05 -5.05 -4.56
CA ASP A 192 11.75 -4.05 -5.38
C ASP A 192 11.94 -4.47 -6.85
N GLN A 193 11.65 -5.73 -7.22
CA GLN A 193 11.74 -6.27 -8.58
C GLN A 193 10.53 -5.90 -9.44
#